data_d64fc73fdadd1c02365d906963241027
#
_entry.id   d64fc73fdadd1c02365d906963241027
#
_cell.length_a   1.000
_cell.length_b   1.000
_cell.length_c   1.000
_cell.angle_alpha   90.00
_cell.angle_beta   90.00
_cell.angle_gamma   90.00
#
_symmetry.space_group_name_H-M   'P 1'
#
loop_
_entity.id
_entity.type
_entity.pdbx_description
1 polymer ?
#
loop_
_entity_poly.entity_id
_entity_poly.type
_entity_poly.pdbx_seq_one_letter_code
_entity_poly.pdbx_strand_id
1 'polypeptide(L)'
;MKSTSVSTKIITILLLLAVIGYFAVQGYNYFVSPETTTLVYRYHSERSIALRGYVVRDEQVVDCNETLIELKHAEGERVGQGDTIASVYRSADALNATQQLETLRAQKEQLEYAKSASSDAATALRLDTDIREQIISVRAAYESGAYSSLDTLIPQLKTTVLKREYAYNGSDDLTAKLDELNAQITALSGAASGGTTRITAPVSGTYSAVADGYESVLTPEVLETMTPSQLSSAAPQSVSTTVGKLIQGSAWYFAANVNEEDAASLKENSRLTLRMASGVGFDLPVTLTRISAAENGKCLIVLKSTRYLFYMTLLREQNAELIISAYDGLRVPKNALRVDENGVSGVYCLVGRVAYFKPVSIVYQGSDYCLVEPGTIEAATESQKSLYTLRPNDEVIVSAGELYNGKVVD
;
A
#
# COMPACT_ATOMS: atom_id res chain seq x y z
N MET A 1 26.44 -46.39 78.97
CA MET A 1 25.44 -45.56 78.27
C MET A 1 25.13 -44.37 79.19
N LYS A 2 25.57 -43.16 78.83
CA LYS A 2 25.26 -41.93 79.59
C LYS A 2 23.79 -41.59 79.36
N SER A 3 22.99 -41.60 80.44
CA SER A 3 21.60 -41.11 80.39
C SER A 3 21.58 -39.61 80.08
N THR A 4 21.18 -39.27 78.93
CA THR A 4 20.93 -37.85 78.58
C THR A 4 19.90 -37.27 79.53
N SER A 5 20.22 -36.18 80.21
CA SER A 5 19.36 -35.49 81.18
C SER A 5 18.02 -35.07 80.49
N VAL A 6 16.93 -35.10 81.28
CA VAL A 6 15.57 -34.79 80.77
C VAL A 6 15.54 -33.40 80.13
N SER A 7 16.35 -32.45 80.63
CA SER A 7 16.51 -31.11 80.09
C SER A 7 17.10 -31.12 78.70
N THR A 8 18.07 -32.01 78.40
CA THR A 8 18.66 -32.09 77.02
C THR A 8 17.65 -32.64 76.04
N LYS A 9 16.78 -33.57 76.41
CA LYS A 9 15.69 -34.09 75.57
C LYS A 9 14.65 -32.98 75.25
N ILE A 10 14.28 -32.15 76.22
CA ILE A 10 13.33 -31.06 76.06
C ILE A 10 13.90 -29.98 75.12
N ILE A 11 15.19 -29.63 75.25
CA ILE A 11 15.87 -28.69 74.38
C ILE A 11 15.93 -29.20 72.96
N THR A 12 16.22 -30.49 72.75
CA THR A 12 16.25 -31.09 71.41
C THR A 12 14.88 -31.12 70.75
N ILE A 13 13.81 -31.40 71.53
CA ILE A 13 12.43 -31.36 70.98
C ILE A 13 12.02 -29.95 70.63
N LEU A 14 12.33 -28.93 71.41
CA LEU A 14 12.06 -27.54 71.13
C LEU A 14 12.80 -27.04 69.87
N LEU A 15 14.05 -27.47 69.72
CA LEU A 15 14.86 -27.13 68.55
C LEU A 15 14.29 -27.81 67.26
N LEU A 16 13.85 -29.07 67.37
CA LEU A 16 13.20 -29.78 66.28
C LEU A 16 11.88 -29.10 65.88
N LEU A 17 11.05 -28.70 66.84
CA LEU A 17 9.81 -27.95 66.58
C LEU A 17 10.07 -26.60 65.93
N ALA A 18 11.11 -25.86 66.33
CA ALA A 18 11.52 -24.62 65.71
C ALA A 18 11.96 -24.80 64.23
N VAL A 19 12.73 -25.89 63.96
CA VAL A 19 13.16 -26.24 62.62
C VAL A 19 11.95 -26.65 61.74
N ILE A 20 11.04 -27.44 62.26
CA ILE A 20 9.80 -27.83 61.54
C ILE A 20 8.95 -26.57 61.28
N GLY A 21 8.78 -25.70 62.26
CA GLY A 21 8.08 -24.42 62.09
C GLY A 21 8.71 -23.53 61.02
N TYR A 22 10.05 -23.43 61.04
CA TYR A 22 10.78 -22.69 60.01
C TYR A 22 10.53 -23.27 58.60
N PHE A 23 10.66 -24.59 58.42
CA PHE A 23 10.39 -25.22 57.14
C PHE A 23 8.91 -25.14 56.72
N ALA A 24 7.99 -25.17 57.67
CA ALA A 24 6.56 -24.98 57.38
C ALA A 24 6.26 -23.59 56.90
N VAL A 25 6.86 -22.54 57.52
CA VAL A 25 6.75 -21.14 57.06
C VAL A 25 7.44 -20.95 55.71
N GLN A 26 8.64 -21.49 55.52
CA GLN A 26 9.33 -21.45 54.24
C GLN A 26 8.57 -22.18 53.12
N GLY A 27 8.02 -23.38 53.45
CA GLY A 27 7.16 -24.11 52.51
C GLY A 27 5.89 -23.32 52.15
N TYR A 28 5.24 -22.72 53.14
CA TYR A 28 4.08 -21.87 52.90
C TYR A 28 4.43 -20.68 52.02
N ASN A 29 5.50 -19.96 52.27
CA ASN A 29 5.98 -18.87 51.45
C ASN A 29 6.41 -19.28 50.02
N TYR A 30 6.90 -20.51 49.86
CA TYR A 30 7.25 -21.07 48.56
C TYR A 30 6.01 -21.50 47.74
N PHE A 31 4.93 -21.95 48.43
CA PHE A 31 3.67 -22.32 47.77
C PHE A 31 2.67 -21.18 47.64
N VAL A 32 2.82 -20.08 48.37
CA VAL A 32 2.11 -18.81 48.09
C VAL A 32 2.77 -18.22 46.87
N SER A 33 2.16 -18.48 45.73
CA SER A 33 2.65 -18.08 44.39
C SER A 33 3.14 -16.65 44.39
N PRO A 34 4.37 -16.35 43.94
CA PRO A 34 4.81 -14.99 43.76
C PRO A 34 3.85 -14.28 42.82
N GLU A 35 3.53 -13.01 43.11
CA GLU A 35 2.63 -12.24 42.25
C GLU A 35 3.20 -12.23 40.84
N THR A 36 2.43 -12.76 39.89
CA THR A 36 2.85 -12.80 38.50
C THR A 36 2.63 -11.45 37.85
N THR A 37 3.65 -10.95 37.20
CA THR A 37 3.60 -9.70 36.43
C THR A 37 3.73 -9.97 34.94
N THR A 38 3.26 -9.05 34.14
CA THR A 38 3.46 -9.03 32.69
C THR A 38 3.73 -7.62 32.20
N LEU A 39 4.54 -7.50 31.15
CA LEU A 39 4.87 -6.21 30.57
C LEU A 39 3.75 -5.72 29.65
N VAL A 40 3.47 -4.43 29.75
CA VAL A 40 2.56 -3.70 28.86
C VAL A 40 3.31 -3.28 27.61
N TYR A 41 2.75 -3.50 26.45
CA TYR A 41 3.31 -3.05 25.17
C TYR A 41 2.23 -2.50 24.25
N ARG A 42 2.64 -1.66 23.32
CA ARG A 42 1.73 -1.18 22.28
C ARG A 42 1.34 -2.34 21.38
N TYR A 43 0.06 -2.45 21.12
CA TYR A 43 -0.49 -3.50 20.27
C TYR A 43 -1.57 -2.93 19.36
N HIS A 44 -1.51 -3.35 18.12
CA HIS A 44 -2.50 -3.04 17.09
C HIS A 44 -3.36 -4.30 16.86
N SER A 45 -4.66 -4.15 16.93
CA SER A 45 -5.62 -5.23 16.68
C SER A 45 -6.58 -4.82 15.58
N GLU A 46 -6.66 -5.64 14.54
CA GLU A 46 -7.60 -5.45 13.44
C GLU A 46 -8.67 -6.54 13.46
N ARG A 47 -9.89 -6.15 13.16
CA ARG A 47 -10.94 -7.10 12.81
C ARG A 47 -11.10 -7.05 11.30
N SER A 48 -10.75 -8.14 10.62
CA SER A 48 -10.83 -8.27 9.17
C SER A 48 -11.64 -9.48 8.74
N ILE A 49 -12.16 -9.43 7.51
CA ILE A 49 -12.78 -10.55 6.81
C ILE A 49 -11.89 -10.86 5.61
N ALA A 50 -11.46 -12.13 5.49
CA ALA A 50 -10.76 -12.60 4.32
C ALA A 50 -11.71 -12.72 3.13
N LEU A 51 -11.33 -12.15 1.99
CA LEU A 51 -12.12 -12.09 0.77
C LEU A 51 -11.36 -12.72 -0.41
N ARG A 52 -12.10 -13.37 -1.28
CA ARG A 52 -11.69 -13.66 -2.64
C ARG A 52 -12.73 -13.07 -3.57
N GLY A 53 -12.32 -12.20 -4.48
CA GLY A 53 -13.26 -11.45 -5.30
C GLY A 53 -12.63 -10.91 -6.57
N TYR A 54 -13.40 -10.10 -7.27
CA TYR A 54 -13.03 -9.56 -8.58
C TYR A 54 -12.97 -8.03 -8.52
N VAL A 55 -11.93 -7.48 -9.13
CA VAL A 55 -11.85 -6.04 -9.45
C VAL A 55 -12.69 -5.81 -10.70
N VAL A 56 -13.67 -4.92 -10.58
CA VAL A 56 -14.62 -4.59 -11.66
C VAL A 56 -14.52 -3.11 -11.98
N ARG A 57 -14.52 -2.80 -13.26
CA ARG A 57 -14.39 -1.44 -13.80
C ARG A 57 -15.34 -1.29 -14.96
N ASP A 58 -15.64 -0.06 -15.35
CA ASP A 58 -16.34 0.23 -16.61
C ASP A 58 -15.31 0.17 -17.75
N GLU A 59 -15.32 -0.90 -18.52
CA GLU A 59 -14.28 -1.25 -19.48
C GLU A 59 -14.84 -1.38 -20.89
N GLN A 60 -14.17 -0.76 -21.83
CA GLN A 60 -14.49 -0.89 -23.26
C GLN A 60 -13.30 -1.48 -23.99
N VAL A 61 -13.47 -2.67 -24.57
CA VAL A 61 -12.46 -3.33 -25.42
C VAL A 61 -12.32 -2.54 -26.72
N VAL A 62 -11.09 -2.39 -27.18
CA VAL A 62 -10.77 -1.80 -28.47
C VAL A 62 -10.55 -2.93 -29.48
N ASP A 63 -11.47 -3.10 -30.42
CA ASP A 63 -11.42 -4.17 -31.40
C ASP A 63 -10.24 -3.97 -32.36
N CYS A 64 -9.33 -4.92 -32.37
CA CYS A 64 -8.23 -5.00 -33.34
C CYS A 64 -7.61 -6.40 -33.29
N ASN A 65 -7.50 -7.05 -34.42
CA ASN A 65 -6.94 -8.39 -34.56
C ASN A 65 -5.63 -8.41 -35.37
N GLU A 66 -5.11 -7.26 -35.70
CA GLU A 66 -3.89 -7.12 -36.47
C GLU A 66 -2.66 -7.46 -35.62
N THR A 67 -1.64 -8.04 -36.24
CA THR A 67 -0.42 -8.50 -35.57
C THR A 67 0.73 -7.51 -35.65
N LEU A 68 0.75 -6.67 -36.68
CA LEU A 68 1.77 -5.63 -36.85
C LEU A 68 1.21 -4.32 -36.31
N ILE A 69 1.30 -4.14 -35.01
CA ILE A 69 0.81 -2.95 -34.30
C ILE A 69 1.92 -2.28 -33.51
N GLU A 70 1.80 -1.00 -33.35
CA GLU A 70 2.59 -0.20 -32.42
C GLU A 70 1.65 0.52 -31.47
N LEU A 71 1.73 0.21 -30.21
CA LEU A 71 0.96 0.88 -29.17
C LEU A 71 1.59 2.25 -28.88
N LYS A 72 0.74 3.29 -28.76
CA LYS A 72 1.18 4.66 -28.54
C LYS A 72 1.08 5.13 -27.10
N HIS A 73 0.40 4.33 -26.24
CA HIS A 73 0.18 4.66 -24.83
C HIS A 73 0.72 3.57 -23.92
N ALA A 74 1.22 3.98 -22.75
CA ALA A 74 1.65 3.08 -21.69
C ALA A 74 0.45 2.62 -20.83
N GLU A 75 0.63 1.49 -20.11
CA GLU A 75 -0.34 0.99 -19.15
C GLU A 75 -0.68 2.05 -18.10
N GLY A 76 -1.98 2.29 -17.87
CA GLY A 76 -2.47 3.28 -16.91
C GLY A 76 -2.46 4.73 -17.39
N GLU A 77 -2.02 4.99 -18.63
CA GLU A 77 -2.02 6.34 -19.21
C GLU A 77 -3.45 6.81 -19.52
N ARG A 78 -3.70 8.09 -19.36
CA ARG A 78 -4.98 8.71 -19.73
C ARG A 78 -5.03 9.06 -21.20
N VAL A 79 -6.10 8.63 -21.86
CA VAL A 79 -6.34 8.79 -23.29
C VAL A 79 -7.64 9.56 -23.49
N GLY A 80 -7.60 10.57 -24.34
CA GLY A 80 -8.78 11.33 -24.79
C GLY A 80 -9.54 10.60 -25.88
N GLN A 81 -10.84 10.87 -25.99
CA GLN A 81 -11.63 10.38 -27.12
C GLN A 81 -11.07 10.93 -28.45
N GLY A 82 -10.82 10.04 -29.41
CA GLY A 82 -10.24 10.37 -30.71
C GLY A 82 -8.71 10.32 -30.76
N ASP A 83 -8.02 10.19 -29.62
CA ASP A 83 -6.57 10.01 -29.58
C ASP A 83 -6.18 8.67 -30.24
N THR A 84 -4.99 8.64 -30.85
CA THR A 84 -4.49 7.42 -31.48
C THR A 84 -3.91 6.47 -30.44
N ILE A 85 -4.58 5.33 -30.19
CA ILE A 85 -4.13 4.27 -29.26
C ILE A 85 -3.05 3.42 -29.89
N ALA A 86 -3.22 3.05 -31.13
CA ALA A 86 -2.31 2.18 -31.85
C ALA A 86 -2.22 2.54 -33.33
N SER A 87 -1.08 2.23 -33.94
CA SER A 87 -0.87 2.24 -35.39
C SER A 87 -0.76 0.80 -35.87
N VAL A 88 -1.56 0.45 -36.86
CA VAL A 88 -1.55 -0.85 -37.54
C VAL A 88 -0.79 -0.71 -38.85
N TYR A 89 0.17 -1.60 -39.08
CA TYR A 89 1.00 -1.60 -40.29
C TYR A 89 0.65 -2.77 -41.19
N ARG A 90 0.45 -2.51 -42.49
CA ARG A 90 0.14 -3.52 -43.49
C ARG A 90 1.33 -4.42 -43.82
N SER A 91 2.56 -3.97 -43.58
CA SER A 91 3.78 -4.71 -43.85
C SER A 91 4.91 -4.29 -42.91
N ALA A 92 5.91 -5.14 -42.78
CA ALA A 92 7.14 -4.81 -42.06
C ALA A 92 7.87 -3.59 -42.68
N ASP A 93 7.79 -3.43 -43.99
CA ASP A 93 8.41 -2.27 -44.68
C ASP A 93 7.73 -0.97 -44.28
N ALA A 94 6.38 -0.94 -44.12
CA ALA A 94 5.64 0.22 -43.65
C ALA A 94 6.00 0.58 -42.20
N LEU A 95 6.18 -0.43 -41.34
CA LEU A 95 6.67 -0.25 -39.97
C LEU A 95 8.06 0.37 -39.94
N ASN A 96 9.01 -0.22 -40.71
CA ASN A 96 10.38 0.27 -40.81
C ASN A 96 10.44 1.71 -41.36
N ALA A 97 9.65 1.99 -42.40
CA ALA A 97 9.54 3.33 -42.97
C ALA A 97 9.03 4.35 -41.96
N THR A 98 8.05 3.97 -41.12
CA THR A 98 7.51 4.85 -40.08
C THR A 98 8.54 5.10 -38.96
N GLN A 99 9.25 4.09 -38.51
CA GLN A 99 10.31 4.23 -37.48
C GLN A 99 11.48 5.11 -37.99
N GLN A 100 11.87 4.93 -39.25
CA GLN A 100 12.88 5.79 -39.89
C GLN A 100 12.36 7.25 -40.01
N LEU A 101 11.10 7.42 -40.38
CA LEU A 101 10.47 8.74 -40.47
C LEU A 101 10.45 9.47 -39.11
N GLU A 102 10.11 8.78 -38.03
CA GLU A 102 10.16 9.34 -36.67
C GLU A 102 11.58 9.74 -36.28
N THR A 103 12.55 8.90 -36.58
CA THR A 103 13.97 9.20 -36.33
C THR A 103 14.41 10.45 -37.07
N LEU A 104 14.09 10.54 -38.38
CA LEU A 104 14.43 11.71 -39.21
C LEU A 104 13.71 12.98 -38.74
N ARG A 105 12.46 12.87 -38.30
CA ARG A 105 11.72 14.02 -37.74
C ARG A 105 12.34 14.51 -36.44
N ALA A 106 12.71 13.62 -35.55
CA ALA A 106 13.41 13.97 -34.30
C ALA A 106 14.77 14.64 -34.59
N GLN A 107 15.53 14.12 -35.57
CA GLN A 107 16.79 14.78 -36.01
C GLN A 107 16.52 16.15 -36.59
N LYS A 108 15.48 16.33 -37.43
CA LYS A 108 15.10 17.59 -37.99
C LYS A 108 14.74 18.60 -36.89
N GLU A 109 13.91 18.22 -35.93
CA GLU A 109 13.53 19.08 -34.81
C GLU A 109 14.73 19.53 -33.99
N GLN A 110 15.67 18.64 -33.73
CA GLN A 110 16.93 18.98 -33.06
C GLN A 110 17.76 20.00 -33.84
N LEU A 111 17.84 19.85 -35.16
CA LEU A 111 18.57 20.78 -36.02
C LEU A 111 17.83 22.14 -36.17
N GLU A 112 16.52 22.16 -36.29
CA GLU A 112 15.72 23.38 -36.29
C GLU A 112 15.87 24.15 -34.98
N TYR A 113 15.86 23.46 -33.86
CA TYR A 113 16.12 24.07 -32.56
C TYR A 113 17.57 24.60 -32.45
N ALA A 114 18.57 23.90 -32.99
CA ALA A 114 19.92 24.38 -33.05
C ALA A 114 20.06 25.64 -33.96
N LYS A 115 19.33 25.66 -35.06
CA LYS A 115 19.28 26.84 -36.00
C LYS A 115 18.67 28.07 -35.35
N SER A 116 17.70 27.92 -34.44
CA SER A 116 17.06 29.04 -33.72
C SER A 116 17.99 29.77 -32.74
N ALA A 117 19.16 29.15 -32.40
CA ALA A 117 20.15 29.76 -31.54
C ALA A 117 20.98 30.81 -32.33
N SER A 118 21.06 32.05 -31.82
CA SER A 118 21.87 33.10 -32.45
C SER A 118 23.37 32.74 -32.45
N SER A 119 24.04 33.00 -33.59
CA SER A 119 25.43 32.67 -33.85
C SER A 119 26.36 33.85 -33.54
N ASP A 120 26.74 34.02 -32.26
CA ASP A 120 27.85 34.91 -31.90
C ASP A 120 28.91 34.18 -31.05
N ALA A 121 30.12 34.72 -31.01
CA ALA A 121 31.24 34.11 -30.29
C ALA A 121 31.02 34.05 -28.75
N ALA A 122 30.22 34.98 -28.19
CA ALA A 122 29.89 35.01 -26.79
C ALA A 122 28.92 33.85 -26.44
N THR A 123 28.01 33.56 -27.37
CA THR A 123 27.08 32.40 -27.23
C THR A 123 27.85 31.08 -27.31
N ALA A 124 28.88 30.94 -28.15
CA ALA A 124 29.68 29.73 -28.23
C ALA A 124 30.42 29.39 -26.91
N LEU A 125 30.97 30.43 -26.24
CA LEU A 125 31.62 30.25 -24.92
C LEU A 125 30.63 29.84 -23.81
N ARG A 126 29.40 30.36 -23.86
CA ARG A 126 28.34 29.97 -22.93
C ARG A 126 27.91 28.52 -23.17
N LEU A 127 27.76 28.11 -24.43
CA LEU A 127 27.44 26.74 -24.80
C LEU A 127 28.51 25.73 -24.35
N ASP A 128 29.80 26.09 -24.40
CA ASP A 128 30.88 25.26 -23.86
C ASP A 128 30.78 25.03 -22.34
N THR A 129 30.29 26.04 -21.61
CA THR A 129 30.03 25.93 -20.15
C THR A 129 28.82 25.05 -19.90
N ASP A 130 27.72 25.28 -20.63
CA ASP A 130 26.48 24.51 -20.53
C ASP A 130 26.71 23.02 -20.83
N ILE A 131 27.53 22.72 -21.86
CA ILE A 131 27.91 21.34 -22.20
C ILE A 131 28.63 20.65 -21.03
N ARG A 132 29.59 21.35 -20.40
CA ARG A 132 30.31 20.77 -19.24
C ARG A 132 29.37 20.49 -18.06
N GLU A 133 28.46 21.41 -17.74
CA GLU A 133 27.47 21.23 -16.68
C GLU A 133 26.52 20.08 -16.98
N GLN A 134 26.07 19.97 -18.24
CA GLN A 134 25.20 18.87 -18.66
C GLN A 134 25.91 17.52 -18.63
N ILE A 135 27.20 17.44 -19.00
CA ILE A 135 28.02 16.22 -18.87
C ILE A 135 28.11 15.78 -17.38
N ILE A 136 28.33 16.75 -16.48
CA ILE A 136 28.38 16.50 -15.05
C ILE A 136 27.02 15.96 -14.56
N SER A 137 25.90 16.57 -15.03
CA SER A 137 24.55 16.14 -14.68
C SER A 137 24.22 14.72 -15.17
N VAL A 138 24.58 14.39 -16.41
CA VAL A 138 24.44 13.03 -16.98
C VAL A 138 25.24 12.01 -16.16
N ARG A 139 26.51 12.36 -15.84
CA ARG A 139 27.36 11.50 -15.01
C ARG A 139 26.77 11.29 -13.62
N ALA A 140 26.33 12.36 -12.95
CA ALA A 140 25.72 12.28 -11.62
C ALA A 140 24.42 11.43 -11.62
N ALA A 141 23.59 11.56 -12.66
CA ALA A 141 22.39 10.74 -12.83
C ALA A 141 22.74 9.25 -13.03
N TYR A 142 23.79 8.94 -13.80
CA TYR A 142 24.28 7.58 -13.99
C TYR A 142 24.84 6.99 -12.69
N GLU A 143 25.71 7.72 -11.98
CA GLU A 143 26.34 7.28 -10.74
C GLU A 143 25.34 7.10 -9.58
N SER A 144 24.24 7.91 -9.56
CA SER A 144 23.17 7.81 -8.58
C SER A 144 22.08 6.76 -8.91
N GLY A 145 22.15 6.11 -10.08
CA GLY A 145 21.14 5.15 -10.54
C GLY A 145 19.82 5.78 -11.00
N ALA A 146 19.78 7.10 -11.21
CA ALA A 146 18.60 7.82 -11.68
C ALA A 146 18.43 7.72 -13.21
N TYR A 147 18.33 6.49 -13.73
CA TYR A 147 18.32 6.21 -15.17
C TYR A 147 17.15 6.85 -15.92
N SER A 148 16.01 7.03 -15.30
CA SER A 148 14.84 7.71 -15.91
C SER A 148 15.13 9.16 -16.27
N SER A 149 16.03 9.85 -15.59
CA SER A 149 16.44 11.20 -15.91
C SER A 149 17.39 11.29 -17.11
N LEU A 150 18.06 10.19 -17.49
CA LEU A 150 18.96 10.13 -18.63
C LEU A 150 18.21 10.30 -19.96
N ASP A 151 16.95 9.87 -20.04
CA ASP A 151 16.10 10.02 -21.22
C ASP A 151 15.84 11.50 -21.58
N THR A 152 15.94 12.40 -20.62
CA THR A 152 15.82 13.84 -20.81
C THR A 152 17.19 14.54 -20.93
N LEU A 153 18.16 14.14 -20.11
CA LEU A 153 19.48 14.78 -20.06
C LEU A 153 20.33 14.51 -21.30
N ILE A 154 20.29 13.29 -21.85
CA ILE A 154 21.06 12.95 -23.04
C ILE A 154 20.60 13.71 -24.29
N PRO A 155 19.29 13.82 -24.63
CA PRO A 155 18.81 14.68 -25.72
C PRO A 155 19.15 16.16 -25.52
N GLN A 156 19.05 16.68 -24.30
CA GLN A 156 19.47 18.06 -23.99
C GLN A 156 20.92 18.29 -24.27
N LEU A 157 21.81 17.40 -23.80
CA LEU A 157 23.24 17.48 -24.08
C LEU A 157 23.55 17.44 -25.59
N LYS A 158 22.94 16.47 -26.31
CA LYS A 158 23.10 16.39 -27.79
C LYS A 158 22.68 17.69 -28.47
N THR A 159 21.56 18.26 -28.07
CA THR A 159 21.06 19.53 -28.62
C THR A 159 22.02 20.70 -28.36
N THR A 160 22.60 20.78 -27.15
CA THR A 160 23.54 21.84 -26.78
C THR A 160 24.86 21.67 -27.54
N VAL A 161 25.33 20.44 -27.72
CA VAL A 161 26.53 20.15 -28.56
C VAL A 161 26.30 20.56 -30.03
N LEU A 162 25.13 20.22 -30.60
CA LEU A 162 24.77 20.63 -31.95
C LEU A 162 24.71 22.16 -32.08
N LYS A 163 24.08 22.86 -31.14
CA LYS A 163 24.07 24.32 -31.11
C LYS A 163 25.49 24.92 -31.13
N ARG A 164 26.37 24.37 -30.33
CA ARG A 164 27.78 24.81 -30.25
C ARG A 164 28.51 24.59 -31.57
N GLU A 165 28.35 23.43 -32.22
CA GLU A 165 28.98 23.07 -33.49
C GLU A 165 28.53 24.03 -34.59
N TYR A 166 27.24 24.33 -34.66
CA TYR A 166 26.68 25.23 -35.66
C TYR A 166 26.93 26.72 -35.38
N ALA A 167 27.03 27.13 -34.12
CA ALA A 167 27.45 28.47 -33.75
C ALA A 167 28.88 28.80 -34.25
N TYR A 168 29.73 27.75 -34.43
CA TYR A 168 31.11 27.90 -34.88
C TYR A 168 31.25 27.76 -36.41
N ASN A 169 30.49 26.86 -37.07
CA ASN A 169 30.67 26.47 -38.47
C ASN A 169 29.79 27.27 -39.47
N GLY A 170 28.90 28.16 -39.01
CA GLY A 170 27.98 28.99 -39.85
C GLY A 170 26.68 28.30 -40.23
N SER A 171 25.69 29.12 -40.63
CA SER A 171 24.29 28.69 -40.87
C SER A 171 24.06 27.95 -42.20
N ASP A 172 25.01 28.00 -43.14
CA ASP A 172 24.79 27.50 -44.50
C ASP A 172 24.82 25.97 -44.57
N ASP A 173 25.75 25.31 -43.82
CA ASP A 173 25.80 23.87 -43.73
C ASP A 173 24.58 23.25 -43.01
N LEU A 174 24.06 23.94 -42.00
CA LEU A 174 22.83 23.56 -41.30
C LEU A 174 21.61 23.59 -42.21
N THR A 175 21.52 24.62 -43.08
CA THR A 175 20.39 24.75 -44.01
C THR A 175 20.44 23.61 -45.03
N ALA A 176 21.62 23.31 -45.60
CA ALA A 176 21.79 22.17 -46.52
C ALA A 176 21.40 20.84 -45.88
N LYS A 177 21.78 20.62 -44.61
CA LYS A 177 21.43 19.41 -43.85
C LYS A 177 19.93 19.30 -43.59
N LEU A 178 19.26 20.40 -43.25
CA LEU A 178 17.81 20.44 -43.10
C LEU A 178 17.07 20.16 -44.41
N ASP A 179 17.57 20.67 -45.54
CA ASP A 179 16.99 20.41 -46.86
C ASP A 179 17.14 18.94 -47.27
N GLU A 180 18.29 18.34 -46.97
CA GLU A 180 18.51 16.87 -47.14
C GLU A 180 17.53 16.06 -46.32
N LEU A 181 17.38 16.35 -45.01
CA LEU A 181 16.43 15.67 -44.12
C LEU A 181 14.98 15.86 -44.61
N ASN A 182 14.59 17.05 -45.06
CA ASN A 182 13.25 17.29 -45.61
C ASN A 182 13.00 16.44 -46.86
N ALA A 183 13.99 16.28 -47.73
CA ALA A 183 13.88 15.43 -48.91
C ALA A 183 13.70 13.93 -48.52
N GLN A 184 14.49 13.45 -47.56
CA GLN A 184 14.37 12.08 -47.01
C GLN A 184 13.01 11.86 -46.35
N ILE A 185 12.53 12.78 -45.51
CA ILE A 185 11.22 12.73 -44.86
C ILE A 185 10.12 12.67 -45.90
N THR A 186 10.20 13.50 -46.96
CA THR A 186 9.20 13.52 -48.04
C THR A 186 9.15 12.21 -48.83
N ALA A 187 10.31 11.64 -49.13
CA ALA A 187 10.42 10.34 -49.83
C ALA A 187 9.80 9.18 -49.03
N LEU A 188 10.06 9.13 -47.71
CA LEU A 188 9.52 8.06 -46.84
C LEU A 188 8.06 8.25 -46.43
N SER A 189 7.57 9.52 -46.41
CA SER A 189 6.21 9.81 -45.92
C SER A 189 5.12 9.13 -46.75
N GLY A 190 5.33 9.00 -48.08
CA GLY A 190 4.40 8.30 -48.96
C GLY A 190 4.28 6.80 -48.65
N ALA A 191 5.42 6.13 -48.41
CA ALA A 191 5.46 4.72 -48.06
C ALA A 191 4.89 4.44 -46.65
N ALA A 192 5.18 5.30 -45.70
CA ALA A 192 4.66 5.22 -44.33
C ALA A 192 3.13 5.42 -44.27
N SER A 193 2.61 6.46 -44.91
CA SER A 193 1.16 6.81 -44.83
C SER A 193 0.27 5.81 -45.59
N GLY A 194 0.72 5.27 -46.72
CA GLY A 194 -0.05 4.31 -47.50
C GLY A 194 -0.19 2.92 -46.84
N GLY A 195 0.69 2.60 -45.91
CA GLY A 195 0.73 1.29 -45.22
C GLY A 195 0.27 1.33 -43.76
N THR A 196 -0.20 2.46 -43.24
CA THR A 196 -0.53 2.61 -41.82
C THR A 196 -2.01 2.97 -41.63
N THR A 197 -2.70 2.25 -40.75
CA THR A 197 -4.05 2.58 -40.26
C THR A 197 -3.98 2.94 -38.79
N ARG A 198 -4.69 3.98 -38.36
CA ARG A 198 -4.73 4.41 -36.96
C ARG A 198 -5.95 3.84 -36.28
N ILE A 199 -5.76 3.28 -35.10
CA ILE A 199 -6.82 2.89 -34.17
C ILE A 199 -6.96 4.03 -33.16
N THR A 200 -8.15 4.64 -33.13
CA THR A 200 -8.44 5.77 -32.25
C THR A 200 -9.31 5.34 -31.08
N ALA A 201 -9.19 6.06 -29.96
CA ALA A 201 -9.97 5.84 -28.76
C ALA A 201 -11.46 6.14 -29.02
N PRO A 202 -12.36 5.14 -28.86
CA PRO A 202 -13.80 5.37 -29.01
C PRO A 202 -14.37 6.25 -27.89
N VAL A 203 -13.77 6.18 -26.71
CA VAL A 203 -14.13 6.96 -25.50
C VAL A 203 -12.88 7.45 -24.81
N SER A 204 -13.02 8.46 -23.95
CA SER A 204 -11.92 8.87 -23.06
C SER A 204 -11.82 7.90 -21.86
N GLY A 205 -10.60 7.55 -21.46
CA GLY A 205 -10.41 6.61 -20.34
C GLY A 205 -8.96 6.45 -19.95
N THR A 206 -8.72 5.46 -19.09
CA THR A 206 -7.38 4.97 -18.75
C THR A 206 -7.08 3.77 -19.62
N TYR A 207 -5.95 3.79 -20.33
CA TYR A 207 -5.57 2.69 -21.21
C TYR A 207 -5.04 1.50 -20.43
N SER A 208 -5.42 0.29 -20.88
CA SER A 208 -4.86 -0.98 -20.42
C SER A 208 -4.62 -1.89 -21.62
N ALA A 209 -3.40 -2.39 -21.75
CA ALA A 209 -2.97 -3.22 -22.86
C ALA A 209 -3.56 -4.64 -22.82
N VAL A 210 -4.17 -5.06 -21.70
CA VAL A 210 -4.66 -6.43 -21.51
C VAL A 210 -6.18 -6.45 -21.40
N ALA A 211 -6.84 -7.18 -22.28
CA ALA A 211 -8.22 -7.60 -22.15
C ALA A 211 -8.26 -9.07 -21.68
N ASP A 212 -8.98 -9.34 -20.60
CA ASP A 212 -9.00 -10.64 -19.92
C ASP A 212 -10.31 -11.42 -20.07
N GLY A 213 -11.27 -10.88 -20.84
CA GLY A 213 -12.55 -11.52 -21.13
C GLY A 213 -13.65 -11.30 -20.09
N TYR A 214 -13.38 -10.56 -19.02
CA TYR A 214 -14.38 -10.21 -18.02
C TYR A 214 -15.06 -8.85 -18.28
N GLU A 215 -14.63 -8.11 -19.29
CA GLU A 215 -15.06 -6.76 -19.58
C GLU A 215 -16.57 -6.63 -19.82
N SER A 216 -17.18 -7.66 -20.43
CA SER A 216 -18.62 -7.73 -20.69
C SER A 216 -19.39 -8.53 -19.64
N VAL A 217 -18.70 -9.30 -18.80
CA VAL A 217 -19.31 -10.18 -17.78
C VAL A 217 -19.44 -9.48 -16.45
N LEU A 218 -18.39 -8.75 -16.07
CA LEU A 218 -18.28 -8.03 -14.78
C LEU A 218 -18.25 -6.53 -15.05
N THR A 219 -19.44 -5.94 -15.19
CA THR A 219 -19.58 -4.47 -15.33
C THR A 219 -20.21 -3.86 -14.08
N PRO A 220 -20.01 -2.57 -13.82
CA PRO A 220 -20.65 -1.88 -12.69
C PRO A 220 -22.17 -2.07 -12.64
N GLU A 221 -22.84 -2.05 -13.80
CA GLU A 221 -24.29 -2.21 -13.91
C GLU A 221 -24.73 -3.62 -13.50
N VAL A 222 -23.98 -4.65 -13.93
CA VAL A 222 -24.26 -6.05 -13.58
C VAL A 222 -24.13 -6.25 -12.06
N LEU A 223 -23.17 -5.58 -11.41
CA LEU A 223 -23.00 -5.68 -9.95
C LEU A 223 -24.20 -5.17 -9.16
N GLU A 224 -25.05 -4.30 -9.72
CA GLU A 224 -26.23 -3.80 -9.02
C GLU A 224 -27.27 -4.89 -8.74
N THR A 225 -27.34 -5.92 -9.59
CA THR A 225 -28.34 -7.00 -9.49
C THR A 225 -27.74 -8.39 -9.31
N MET A 226 -26.42 -8.54 -9.47
CA MET A 226 -25.70 -9.80 -9.41
C MET A 226 -25.93 -10.54 -8.08
N THR A 227 -26.07 -11.86 -8.13
CA THR A 227 -26.23 -12.75 -6.98
C THR A 227 -24.89 -13.43 -6.61
N PRO A 228 -24.75 -13.99 -5.40
CA PRO A 228 -23.57 -14.75 -4.99
C PRO A 228 -23.23 -15.93 -5.93
N SER A 229 -24.25 -16.64 -6.42
CA SER A 229 -24.07 -17.78 -7.34
C SER A 229 -23.57 -17.31 -8.71
N GLN A 230 -24.09 -16.19 -9.21
CA GLN A 230 -23.64 -15.60 -10.47
C GLN A 230 -22.17 -15.17 -10.40
N LEU A 231 -21.74 -14.52 -9.30
CA LEU A 231 -20.33 -14.16 -9.11
C LEU A 231 -19.44 -15.42 -9.06
N SER A 232 -19.88 -16.47 -8.37
CA SER A 232 -19.11 -17.73 -8.25
C SER A 232 -18.99 -18.47 -9.59
N SER A 233 -19.94 -18.29 -10.51
CA SER A 233 -19.95 -18.89 -11.83
C SER A 233 -19.44 -17.97 -12.94
N ALA A 234 -18.99 -16.76 -12.60
CA ALA A 234 -18.44 -15.81 -13.56
C ALA A 234 -17.20 -16.41 -14.25
N ALA A 235 -17.22 -16.45 -15.56
CA ALA A 235 -16.14 -16.98 -16.38
C ALA A 235 -15.80 -16.00 -17.51
N PRO A 236 -14.52 -15.91 -17.90
CA PRO A 236 -14.12 -15.01 -18.97
C PRO A 236 -14.69 -15.46 -20.30
N GLN A 237 -15.08 -14.50 -21.11
CA GLN A 237 -15.47 -14.72 -22.50
C GLN A 237 -14.26 -14.59 -23.42
N SER A 238 -14.33 -15.19 -24.60
CA SER A 238 -13.28 -15.04 -25.59
C SER A 238 -13.26 -13.58 -26.09
N VAL A 239 -12.16 -12.90 -25.88
CA VAL A 239 -11.89 -11.55 -26.39
C VAL A 239 -10.74 -11.63 -27.37
N SER A 240 -10.92 -11.06 -28.56
CA SER A 240 -9.87 -10.97 -29.56
C SER A 240 -9.50 -9.52 -29.77
N THR A 241 -8.43 -9.08 -29.10
CA THR A 241 -7.82 -7.77 -29.32
C THR A 241 -6.33 -7.84 -29.12
N THR A 242 -5.60 -7.12 -29.97
CA THR A 242 -4.15 -6.93 -29.84
C THR A 242 -3.80 -5.56 -29.27
N VAL A 243 -4.80 -4.69 -29.11
CA VAL A 243 -4.63 -3.31 -28.62
C VAL A 243 -4.94 -3.19 -27.12
N GLY A 244 -5.95 -3.94 -26.62
CA GLY A 244 -6.37 -3.87 -25.22
C GLY A 244 -7.71 -3.17 -25.04
N LYS A 245 -7.84 -2.38 -23.97
CA LYS A 245 -9.10 -1.76 -23.51
C LYS A 245 -8.93 -0.37 -22.96
N LEU A 246 -10.03 0.36 -22.82
CA LEU A 246 -10.14 1.63 -22.13
C LEU A 246 -11.02 1.47 -20.88
N ILE A 247 -10.56 1.98 -19.76
CA ILE A 247 -11.29 2.01 -18.49
C ILE A 247 -11.89 3.39 -18.34
N GLN A 248 -13.22 3.48 -18.34
CA GLN A 248 -13.94 4.74 -18.26
C GLN A 248 -14.04 5.27 -16.82
N GLY A 249 -13.98 6.55 -16.67
CA GLY A 249 -14.08 7.22 -15.36
C GLY A 249 -12.88 6.97 -14.45
N SER A 250 -13.13 7.02 -13.13
CA SER A 250 -12.12 6.80 -12.09
C SER A 250 -12.54 5.76 -11.05
N ALA A 251 -13.79 5.29 -11.15
CA ALA A 251 -14.34 4.33 -10.20
C ALA A 251 -13.92 2.91 -10.55
N TRP A 252 -13.59 2.16 -9.51
CA TRP A 252 -13.45 0.71 -9.56
C TRP A 252 -14.18 0.08 -8.38
N TYR A 253 -14.53 -1.16 -8.53
CA TYR A 253 -15.29 -1.93 -7.58
C TYR A 253 -14.55 -3.21 -7.22
N PHE A 254 -14.77 -3.71 -6.02
CA PHE A 254 -14.35 -5.04 -5.62
C PHE A 254 -15.58 -5.82 -5.19
N ALA A 255 -15.90 -6.88 -5.92
CA ALA A 255 -17.06 -7.74 -5.70
C ALA A 255 -16.59 -9.08 -5.12
N ALA A 256 -17.11 -9.47 -3.97
CA ALA A 256 -16.73 -10.71 -3.29
C ALA A 256 -17.93 -11.34 -2.57
N ASN A 257 -17.90 -12.66 -2.47
CA ASN A 257 -18.84 -13.40 -1.65
C ASN A 257 -18.32 -13.55 -0.22
N VAL A 258 -19.14 -13.24 0.75
CA VAL A 258 -18.90 -13.41 2.19
C VAL A 258 -19.96 -14.33 2.81
N ASN A 259 -19.68 -14.92 3.96
CA ASN A 259 -20.69 -15.66 4.70
C ASN A 259 -21.75 -14.71 5.25
N GLU A 260 -22.96 -15.18 5.44
CA GLU A 260 -24.10 -14.39 5.94
C GLU A 260 -23.81 -13.79 7.33
N GLU A 261 -23.10 -14.53 8.20
CA GLU A 261 -22.67 -14.06 9.51
C GLU A 261 -21.73 -12.85 9.42
N ASP A 262 -20.75 -12.92 8.51
CA ASP A 262 -19.83 -11.81 8.25
C ASP A 262 -20.58 -10.62 7.66
N ALA A 263 -21.49 -10.86 6.68
CA ALA A 263 -22.29 -9.83 6.07
C ALA A 263 -23.17 -9.09 7.09
N ALA A 264 -23.74 -9.78 8.06
CA ALA A 264 -24.56 -9.19 9.14
C ALA A 264 -23.77 -8.20 10.02
N SER A 265 -22.45 -8.33 10.06
CA SER A 265 -21.57 -7.40 10.78
C SER A 265 -21.23 -6.13 9.99
N LEU A 266 -21.57 -6.09 8.70
CA LEU A 266 -21.30 -4.99 7.80
C LEU A 266 -22.50 -4.06 7.67
N LYS A 267 -22.25 -2.81 7.34
CA LYS A 267 -23.29 -1.81 7.09
C LYS A 267 -23.03 -1.09 5.77
N GLU A 268 -24.05 -1.02 4.91
CA GLU A 268 -23.96 -0.27 3.66
C GLU A 268 -23.62 1.21 3.91
N ASN A 269 -22.92 1.79 2.95
CA ASN A 269 -22.36 3.15 3.00
C ASN A 269 -21.29 3.37 4.08
N SER A 270 -20.79 2.30 4.72
CA SER A 270 -19.65 2.41 5.63
C SER A 270 -18.34 2.57 4.84
N ARG A 271 -17.44 3.37 5.40
CA ARG A 271 -16.05 3.50 4.91
C ARG A 271 -15.23 2.43 5.57
N LEU A 272 -14.57 1.63 4.76
CA LEU A 272 -13.77 0.49 5.16
C LEU A 272 -12.40 0.56 4.49
N THR A 273 -11.52 -0.31 4.88
CA THR A 273 -10.18 -0.44 4.29
C THR A 273 -10.06 -1.81 3.65
N LEU A 274 -9.61 -1.85 2.40
CA LEU A 274 -9.33 -3.09 1.67
C LEU A 274 -7.83 -3.24 1.50
N ARG A 275 -7.28 -4.35 1.97
CA ARG A 275 -5.88 -4.73 1.82
C ARG A 275 -5.79 -5.87 0.83
N MET A 276 -5.17 -5.63 -0.33
CA MET A 276 -4.95 -6.66 -1.35
C MET A 276 -3.80 -7.57 -0.93
N ALA A 277 -3.92 -8.87 -1.19
CA ALA A 277 -2.84 -9.82 -0.90
C ALA A 277 -1.65 -9.67 -1.86
N SER A 278 -1.88 -9.13 -3.05
CA SER A 278 -0.86 -8.91 -4.08
C SER A 278 -1.20 -7.72 -4.98
N GLY A 279 -0.20 -7.22 -5.69
CA GLY A 279 -0.35 -6.13 -6.68
C GLY A 279 -0.38 -4.72 -6.09
N VAL A 280 -0.77 -4.55 -4.82
CA VAL A 280 -0.81 -3.26 -4.15
C VAL A 280 -0.23 -3.39 -2.75
N GLY A 281 0.80 -2.62 -2.44
CA GLY A 281 1.54 -2.70 -1.18
C GLY A 281 1.04 -1.78 -0.06
N PHE A 282 -0.17 -1.23 -0.18
CA PHE A 282 -0.77 -0.30 0.80
C PHE A 282 -2.28 -0.50 0.92
N ASP A 283 -2.85 0.01 1.98
CA ASP A 283 -4.26 -0.08 2.29
C ASP A 283 -5.11 0.85 1.42
N LEU A 284 -6.20 0.31 0.88
CA LEU A 284 -7.09 0.99 -0.05
C LEU A 284 -8.37 1.45 0.65
N PRO A 285 -8.67 2.75 0.69
CA PRO A 285 -9.96 3.23 1.20
C PRO A 285 -11.08 2.87 0.24
N VAL A 286 -12.09 2.18 0.76
CA VAL A 286 -13.27 1.73 0.00
C VAL A 286 -14.55 2.09 0.74
N THR A 287 -15.65 2.16 0.01
CA THR A 287 -17.01 2.29 0.57
C THR A 287 -17.81 1.06 0.20
N LEU A 288 -18.44 0.44 1.17
CA LEU A 288 -19.38 -0.66 0.94
C LEU A 288 -20.67 -0.09 0.35
N THR A 289 -20.94 -0.37 -0.92
CA THR A 289 -22.09 0.21 -1.64
C THR A 289 -23.31 -0.71 -1.66
N ARG A 290 -23.10 -2.02 -1.57
CA ARG A 290 -24.17 -3.01 -1.65
C ARG A 290 -23.85 -4.26 -0.87
N ILE A 291 -24.88 -4.83 -0.22
CA ILE A 291 -24.92 -6.19 0.31
C ILE A 291 -26.13 -6.87 -0.35
N SER A 292 -25.93 -8.00 -1.03
CA SER A 292 -27.04 -8.75 -1.64
C SER A 292 -27.85 -9.51 -0.58
N ALA A 293 -29.03 -9.98 -0.98
CA ALA A 293 -29.72 -11.02 -0.21
C ALA A 293 -28.85 -12.27 -0.09
N ALA A 294 -29.05 -13.02 0.99
CA ALA A 294 -28.33 -14.27 1.22
C ALA A 294 -28.80 -15.36 0.22
N GLU A 295 -27.86 -16.06 -0.38
CA GLU A 295 -28.08 -17.21 -1.26
C GLU A 295 -27.10 -18.32 -0.85
N ASN A 296 -27.62 -19.48 -0.48
CA ASN A 296 -26.82 -20.61 0.01
C ASN A 296 -25.86 -20.24 1.16
N GLY A 297 -26.30 -19.38 2.10
CA GLY A 297 -25.51 -18.92 3.24
C GLY A 297 -24.40 -17.92 2.89
N LYS A 298 -24.42 -17.34 1.68
CA LYS A 298 -23.48 -16.32 1.22
C LYS A 298 -24.21 -15.08 0.77
N CYS A 299 -23.58 -13.92 1.00
CA CYS A 299 -23.99 -12.62 0.48
C CYS A 299 -22.88 -12.09 -0.45
N LEU A 300 -23.28 -11.43 -1.53
CA LEU A 300 -22.35 -10.66 -2.36
C LEU A 300 -22.19 -9.26 -1.76
N ILE A 301 -20.99 -8.84 -1.52
CA ILE A 301 -20.63 -7.46 -1.15
C ILE A 301 -19.98 -6.76 -2.32
N VAL A 302 -20.29 -5.48 -2.49
CA VAL A 302 -19.70 -4.61 -3.49
C VAL A 302 -19.05 -3.42 -2.79
N LEU A 303 -17.74 -3.34 -2.92
CA LEU A 303 -16.93 -2.24 -2.42
C LEU A 303 -16.58 -1.31 -3.58
N LYS A 304 -16.61 0.00 -3.37
CA LYS A 304 -16.30 1.02 -4.39
C LYS A 304 -15.18 1.93 -3.91
N SER A 305 -14.28 2.28 -4.82
CA SER A 305 -13.31 3.35 -4.65
C SER A 305 -13.18 4.17 -5.94
N THR A 306 -12.75 5.42 -5.80
CA THR A 306 -12.40 6.31 -6.92
C THR A 306 -10.93 6.71 -6.90
N ARG A 307 -10.15 6.07 -6.01
CA ARG A 307 -8.72 6.33 -5.84
C ARG A 307 -7.90 5.16 -6.34
N TYR A 308 -6.70 5.45 -6.77
CA TYR A 308 -5.69 4.44 -7.12
C TYR A 308 -6.07 3.51 -8.29
N LEU A 309 -6.92 3.99 -9.24
CA LEU A 309 -7.31 3.20 -10.41
C LEU A 309 -6.09 2.68 -11.20
N PHE A 310 -5.01 3.46 -11.29
CA PHE A 310 -3.77 3.06 -11.95
C PHE A 310 -3.23 1.70 -11.49
N TYR A 311 -3.32 1.40 -10.19
CA TYR A 311 -2.85 0.12 -9.63
C TYR A 311 -3.84 -1.04 -9.88
N MET A 312 -5.06 -0.72 -10.33
CA MET A 312 -6.13 -1.68 -10.53
C MET A 312 -6.26 -2.16 -11.99
N THR A 313 -5.58 -1.52 -12.96
CA THR A 313 -5.80 -1.74 -14.39
C THR A 313 -5.59 -3.18 -14.82
N LEU A 314 -4.59 -3.87 -14.29
CA LEU A 314 -4.23 -5.25 -14.61
C LEU A 314 -4.79 -6.29 -13.61
N LEU A 315 -5.41 -5.85 -12.51
CA LEU A 315 -5.92 -6.77 -11.50
C LEU A 315 -7.33 -7.25 -11.88
N ARG A 316 -7.62 -8.55 -11.68
CA ARG A 316 -8.96 -9.10 -11.86
C ARG A 316 -9.37 -9.91 -10.63
N GLU A 317 -9.07 -11.18 -10.57
CA GLU A 317 -9.37 -11.99 -9.39
C GLU A 317 -8.27 -11.79 -8.33
N GLN A 318 -8.65 -11.43 -7.11
CA GLN A 318 -7.73 -11.11 -6.04
C GLN A 318 -8.20 -11.69 -4.71
N ASN A 319 -7.22 -12.10 -3.91
CA ASN A 319 -7.42 -12.29 -2.47
C ASN A 319 -7.18 -10.96 -1.76
N ALA A 320 -8.01 -10.66 -0.78
CA ALA A 320 -7.92 -9.42 -0.01
C ALA A 320 -8.41 -9.62 1.42
N GLU A 321 -8.11 -8.66 2.28
CA GLU A 321 -8.69 -8.54 3.62
C GLU A 321 -9.49 -7.26 3.71
N LEU A 322 -10.74 -7.37 4.14
CA LEU A 322 -11.58 -6.22 4.45
C LEU A 322 -11.46 -5.89 5.92
N ILE A 323 -10.79 -4.79 6.23
CA ILE A 323 -10.59 -4.31 7.60
C ILE A 323 -11.83 -3.52 7.99
N ILE A 324 -12.56 -4.05 8.98
CA ILE A 324 -13.82 -3.47 9.48
C ILE A 324 -13.52 -2.45 10.56
N SER A 325 -12.58 -2.78 11.45
CA SER A 325 -12.16 -1.93 12.55
C SER A 325 -10.70 -2.21 12.91
N ALA A 326 -10.01 -1.16 13.29
CA ALA A 326 -8.66 -1.22 13.78
C ALA A 326 -8.59 -0.48 15.12
N TYR A 327 -7.89 -1.04 16.08
CA TYR A 327 -7.73 -0.51 17.43
C TYR A 327 -6.27 -0.48 17.80
N ASP A 328 -5.80 0.66 18.23
CA ASP A 328 -4.49 0.87 18.79
C ASP A 328 -4.59 1.06 20.29
N GLY A 329 -3.67 0.46 21.05
CA GLY A 329 -3.70 0.64 22.49
C GLY A 329 -2.55 -0.09 23.19
N LEU A 330 -2.60 -0.05 24.50
CA LEU A 330 -1.71 -0.82 25.36
C LEU A 330 -2.36 -2.17 25.67
N ARG A 331 -1.67 -3.25 25.36
CA ARG A 331 -2.17 -4.60 25.62
C ARG A 331 -2.00 -4.95 27.10
N VAL A 332 -3.12 -5.33 27.71
CA VAL A 332 -3.21 -5.74 29.11
C VAL A 332 -4.01 -7.04 29.18
N PRO A 333 -3.58 -8.08 29.94
CA PRO A 333 -4.37 -9.28 30.15
C PRO A 333 -5.71 -8.95 30.84
N LYS A 334 -6.78 -9.62 30.44
CA LYS A 334 -8.11 -9.41 31.05
C LYS A 334 -8.12 -9.61 32.58
N ASN A 335 -7.39 -10.60 33.05
CA ASN A 335 -7.28 -10.93 34.48
C ASN A 335 -6.47 -9.93 35.31
N ALA A 336 -5.80 -8.97 34.67
CA ALA A 336 -5.12 -7.86 35.33
C ALA A 336 -6.01 -6.62 35.51
N LEU A 337 -7.15 -6.55 34.79
CA LEU A 337 -8.09 -5.45 34.93
C LEU A 337 -8.77 -5.50 36.30
N ARG A 338 -8.85 -4.34 36.96
CA ARG A 338 -9.50 -4.13 38.25
C ARG A 338 -10.39 -2.90 38.15
N VAL A 339 -11.33 -2.83 39.10
CA VAL A 339 -12.19 -1.65 39.28
C VAL A 339 -11.93 -1.14 40.69
N ASP A 340 -11.66 0.14 40.84
CA ASP A 340 -11.48 0.76 42.14
C ASP A 340 -12.82 0.97 42.89
N GLU A 341 -12.76 1.49 44.11
CA GLU A 341 -13.92 1.77 44.95
C GLU A 341 -14.88 2.82 44.33
N ASN A 342 -14.38 3.61 43.39
CA ASN A 342 -15.14 4.66 42.68
C ASN A 342 -15.73 4.15 41.35
N GLY A 343 -15.53 2.86 41.02
CA GLY A 343 -15.99 2.27 39.75
C GLY A 343 -15.09 2.56 38.55
N VAL A 344 -13.87 3.06 38.76
CA VAL A 344 -12.91 3.36 37.70
C VAL A 344 -12.15 2.09 37.34
N SER A 345 -12.14 1.76 36.04
CA SER A 345 -11.36 0.63 35.52
C SER A 345 -9.87 1.00 35.49
N GLY A 346 -9.02 0.07 35.90
CA GLY A 346 -7.58 0.29 35.94
C GLY A 346 -6.79 -1.00 36.09
N VAL A 347 -5.50 -0.87 36.19
CA VAL A 347 -4.54 -1.95 36.44
C VAL A 347 -3.59 -1.58 37.57
N TYR A 348 -3.14 -2.57 38.33
CA TYR A 348 -2.05 -2.35 39.27
C TYR A 348 -0.72 -2.61 38.59
N CYS A 349 0.16 -1.61 38.61
CA CYS A 349 1.52 -1.69 38.09
C CYS A 349 2.53 -1.70 39.22
N LEU A 350 3.55 -2.54 39.06
CA LEU A 350 4.66 -2.60 39.98
C LEU A 350 5.67 -1.48 39.66
N VAL A 351 5.91 -0.60 40.62
CA VAL A 351 6.96 0.43 40.51
C VAL A 351 7.94 0.21 41.65
N GLY A 352 9.11 -0.34 41.34
CA GLY A 352 10.02 -0.88 42.33
C GLY A 352 9.41 -2.09 43.03
N ARG A 353 8.98 -1.96 44.29
CA ARG A 353 8.32 -3.01 45.07
C ARG A 353 6.91 -2.62 45.54
N VAL A 354 6.33 -1.59 44.93
CA VAL A 354 5.04 -1.04 45.33
C VAL A 354 4.05 -1.09 44.20
N ALA A 355 2.84 -1.56 44.50
CA ALA A 355 1.72 -1.59 43.54
C ALA A 355 1.04 -0.22 43.47
N TYR A 356 0.90 0.33 42.27
CA TYR A 356 0.18 1.56 42.00
C TYR A 356 -0.98 1.31 41.05
N PHE A 357 -2.16 1.79 41.43
CA PHE A 357 -3.33 1.75 40.56
C PHE A 357 -3.20 2.79 39.44
N LYS A 358 -3.27 2.35 38.20
CA LYS A 358 -3.26 3.19 37.01
C LYS A 358 -4.60 3.07 36.29
N PRO A 359 -5.42 4.15 36.24
CA PRO A 359 -6.70 4.13 35.57
C PRO A 359 -6.51 3.97 34.07
N VAL A 360 -7.43 3.24 33.44
CA VAL A 360 -7.44 2.98 32.00
C VAL A 360 -8.85 3.02 31.41
N SER A 361 -8.92 3.39 30.12
CA SER A 361 -10.14 3.27 29.30
C SER A 361 -9.98 2.09 28.36
N ILE A 362 -10.96 1.17 28.34
CA ILE A 362 -10.94 0.01 27.47
C ILE A 362 -11.39 0.43 26.07
N VAL A 363 -10.49 0.29 25.08
CA VAL A 363 -10.73 0.58 23.66
C VAL A 363 -11.23 -0.67 22.92
N TYR A 364 -10.66 -1.83 23.27
CA TYR A 364 -11.01 -3.10 22.65
C TYR A 364 -10.90 -4.25 23.67
N GLN A 365 -11.82 -5.20 23.57
CA GLN A 365 -11.82 -6.39 24.41
C GLN A 365 -11.68 -7.65 23.54
N GLY A 366 -10.48 -8.24 23.56
CA GLY A 366 -10.17 -9.51 22.89
C GLY A 366 -10.61 -10.74 23.72
N SER A 367 -10.13 -11.93 23.37
CA SER A 367 -10.40 -13.20 24.09
C SER A 367 -9.76 -13.24 25.48
N ASP A 368 -8.48 -12.96 25.55
CA ASP A 368 -7.57 -13.08 26.71
C ASP A 368 -6.93 -11.77 27.15
N TYR A 369 -7.08 -10.71 26.36
CA TYR A 369 -6.52 -9.38 26.60
C TYR A 369 -7.52 -8.27 26.34
N CYS A 370 -7.19 -7.07 26.83
CA CYS A 370 -7.83 -5.81 26.44
C CYS A 370 -6.79 -4.86 25.88
N LEU A 371 -7.20 -4.04 24.92
CA LEU A 371 -6.45 -2.84 24.54
C LEU A 371 -7.03 -1.68 25.32
N VAL A 372 -6.14 -0.94 25.97
CA VAL A 372 -6.52 0.17 26.83
C VAL A 372 -5.72 1.42 26.47
N GLU A 373 -6.34 2.55 26.72
CA GLU A 373 -5.65 3.84 26.75
C GLU A 373 -5.48 4.30 28.20
N PRO A 374 -4.41 5.06 28.51
CA PRO A 374 -4.24 5.66 29.83
C PRO A 374 -5.44 6.54 30.20
N GLY A 375 -6.02 6.32 31.35
CA GLY A 375 -7.11 7.14 31.87
C GLY A 375 -6.65 8.55 32.27
N THR A 376 -7.63 9.46 32.39
CA THR A 376 -7.36 10.83 32.86
C THR A 376 -7.07 10.84 34.37
N ILE A 377 -6.02 11.54 34.77
CA ILE A 377 -5.60 11.66 36.16
C ILE A 377 -5.54 13.14 36.51
N GLU A 378 -6.23 13.53 37.56
CA GLU A 378 -6.03 14.81 38.22
C GLU A 378 -4.81 14.70 39.13
N ALA A 379 -3.63 15.04 38.61
CA ALA A 379 -2.39 14.98 39.34
C ALA A 379 -1.80 16.40 39.52
N ALA A 380 -1.31 16.67 40.73
CA ALA A 380 -0.78 17.97 41.06
C ALA A 380 0.61 18.25 40.46
N THR A 381 1.39 17.20 40.16
CA THR A 381 2.75 17.29 39.63
C THR A 381 3.01 16.33 38.47
N GLU A 382 3.98 16.62 37.60
CA GLU A 382 4.40 15.74 36.51
C GLU A 382 4.95 14.39 37.02
N SER A 383 5.60 14.37 38.18
CA SER A 383 6.07 13.13 38.81
C SER A 383 4.89 12.23 39.20
N GLN A 384 3.81 12.78 39.73
CA GLN A 384 2.60 12.05 40.08
C GLN A 384 1.88 11.55 38.80
N LYS A 385 1.79 12.39 37.79
CA LYS A 385 1.26 11.93 36.48
C LYS A 385 2.04 10.75 35.95
N SER A 386 3.39 10.79 36.01
CA SER A 386 4.25 9.69 35.59
C SER A 386 3.97 8.40 36.36
N LEU A 387 3.69 8.47 37.64
CA LEU A 387 3.48 7.33 38.52
C LEU A 387 2.13 6.63 38.27
N TYR A 388 1.10 7.42 37.97
CA TYR A 388 -0.27 6.91 37.80
C TYR A 388 -0.73 6.75 36.34
N THR A 389 0.07 7.16 35.36
CA THR A 389 -0.23 6.96 33.94
C THR A 389 0.36 5.64 33.46
N LEU A 390 -0.46 4.80 32.81
CA LEU A 390 0.00 3.56 32.22
C LEU A 390 0.87 3.83 30.99
N ARG A 391 2.03 3.18 30.90
CA ARG A 391 3.02 3.36 29.82
C ARG A 391 3.47 2.02 29.25
N PRO A 392 3.99 1.98 28.02
CA PRO A 392 4.72 0.82 27.51
C PRO A 392 5.86 0.44 28.44
N ASN A 393 6.07 -0.84 28.65
CA ASN A 393 7.03 -1.48 29.55
C ASN A 393 6.72 -1.37 31.05
N ASP A 394 5.54 -0.88 31.44
CA ASP A 394 5.09 -1.03 32.82
C ASP A 394 4.83 -2.51 33.12
N GLU A 395 5.17 -2.95 34.32
CA GLU A 395 4.87 -4.28 34.81
C GLU A 395 3.50 -4.30 35.48
N VAL A 396 2.53 -4.96 34.83
CA VAL A 396 1.17 -5.12 35.36
C VAL A 396 1.06 -6.39 36.16
N ILE A 397 0.46 -6.31 37.35
CA ILE A 397 0.22 -7.44 38.24
C ILE A 397 -1.01 -8.20 37.75
N VAL A 398 -0.82 -9.50 37.49
CA VAL A 398 -1.85 -10.40 36.93
C VAL A 398 -2.48 -11.30 38.00
N SER A 399 -1.77 -11.53 39.12
CA SER A 399 -2.20 -12.41 40.19
C SER A 399 -3.48 -11.95 40.90
N ALA A 400 -4.21 -12.92 41.46
CA ALA A 400 -5.56 -12.71 42.03
C ALA A 400 -5.58 -12.22 43.48
N GLY A 401 -4.45 -11.79 44.07
CA GLY A 401 -4.38 -11.35 45.45
C GLY A 401 -5.12 -10.02 45.68
N GLU A 402 -5.44 -9.69 46.92
CA GLU A 402 -5.95 -8.38 47.29
C GLU A 402 -4.87 -7.33 47.00
N LEU A 403 -5.17 -6.42 46.08
CA LEU A 403 -4.32 -5.30 45.71
C LEU A 403 -4.97 -3.98 46.12
N TYR A 404 -4.19 -3.11 46.68
CA TYR A 404 -4.56 -1.73 46.96
C TYR A 404 -3.40 -0.80 46.63
N ASN A 405 -3.71 0.46 46.43
CA ASN A 405 -2.72 1.46 46.05
C ASN A 405 -1.69 1.66 47.18
N GLY A 406 -0.42 1.50 46.88
CA GLY A 406 0.68 1.57 47.88
C GLY A 406 1.04 0.23 48.54
N LYS A 407 0.42 -0.90 48.14
CA LYS A 407 0.79 -2.23 48.66
C LYS A 407 2.23 -2.57 48.28
N VAL A 408 3.02 -2.98 49.28
CA VAL A 408 4.36 -3.55 49.03
C VAL A 408 4.19 -5.01 48.58
N VAL A 409 4.80 -5.34 47.48
CA VAL A 409 4.80 -6.64 46.82
C VAL A 409 6.19 -7.26 47.02
N ASP A 410 6.25 -8.45 47.60
CA ASP A 410 7.50 -9.18 47.90
C ASP A 410 7.94 -10.08 46.71
#